data_f819ad89bf869c315cd1145a0e7530ab
#
_entry.id   f819ad89bf869c315cd1145a0e7530ab
#
_cell.length_a   1.000
_cell.length_b   1.000
_cell.length_c   1.000
_cell.angle_alpha   90.00
_cell.angle_beta   90.00
_cell.angle_gamma   90.00
#
_symmetry.space_group_name_H-M   'P 1'
#
loop_
_entity.id
_entity.type
_entity.pdbx_description
1 polymer ?
#
loop_
_entity_poly.entity_id
_entity_poly.type
_entity_poly.pdbx_seq_one_letter_code
_entity_poly.pdbx_strand_id
1 'polypeptide(L)'
;FPNASPVYKTAGVGALVCGDEVKLKYWNEKEGKFEEKFPAGITIGWCLQGMGFRSKPLDEYVQGDLVQGMGTRYSTTILNKAGSDGIKRQRTVSLRDTESNQIVAIGFEDNIDLDYCDAIFYIHTSEKNAIDEEVVPPLPEDPEVPTDEDNYTTYSGILTFEDLWPEQGDYDMNDVMIRYKSKVYKSILTNRVYKIVDEFTPFHRGGYLINGFGYQLHNIANSDISDVSIEGPSYASKSQYMPGKTETGQSHPTILLFDNMRIFDGKEEADKKYTVTIQVNDVSSKNVLPPYNPFIFVESDKTRGREVHLVKYPPYR
;
A
#
# COMPACT_ATOMS: atom_id res chain seq x y z
N PHE A 1 23.86 14.04 11.61
CA PHE A 1 23.38 12.92 10.79
C PHE A 1 23.10 11.74 11.71
N PRO A 2 21.83 11.18 11.71
CA PRO A 2 21.44 10.08 12.59
C PRO A 2 22.32 8.83 12.45
N ASN A 3 22.92 8.65 11.28
CA ASN A 3 23.79 7.55 10.93
C ASN A 3 25.28 7.91 10.85
N ALA A 4 25.69 9.03 11.47
CA ALA A 4 27.09 9.30 11.58
C ALA A 4 27.78 8.10 12.26
N SER A 5 28.67 7.44 11.56
CA SER A 5 29.44 6.33 12.11
C SER A 5 30.06 6.74 13.44
N PRO A 6 30.12 5.85 14.45
CA PRO A 6 30.81 6.13 15.72
C PRO A 6 32.24 6.67 15.52
N VAL A 7 32.87 6.34 14.41
CA VAL A 7 34.21 6.87 14.03
C VAL A 7 34.22 8.38 13.88
N TYR A 8 33.12 8.97 13.39
CA TYR A 8 33.04 10.42 13.23
C TYR A 8 32.77 11.16 14.54
N LYS A 9 32.10 10.49 15.50
CA LYS A 9 31.90 11.04 16.86
C LYS A 9 33.20 11.18 17.65
N THR A 10 34.15 10.27 17.44
CA THR A 10 35.44 10.23 18.15
C THR A 10 36.48 11.17 17.57
N ALA A 11 36.26 11.63 16.34
CA ALA A 11 37.28 12.43 15.61
C ALA A 11 37.24 13.93 15.88
N GLY A 12 36.28 14.43 16.62
CA GLY A 12 36.16 15.88 16.90
C GLY A 12 35.92 16.77 15.67
N VAL A 13 35.68 16.17 14.51
CA VAL A 13 35.47 16.89 13.26
C VAL A 13 33.97 17.02 13.06
N GLY A 14 33.36 17.97 13.73
CA GLY A 14 32.11 18.63 13.38
C GLY A 14 30.90 17.77 12.93
N ALA A 15 30.89 16.46 13.24
CA ALA A 15 29.76 15.60 12.90
C ALA A 15 28.55 16.00 13.76
N LEU A 16 27.53 16.53 13.11
CA LEU A 16 26.26 16.82 13.75
C LEU A 16 25.53 15.51 14.07
N VAL A 17 24.91 15.48 15.23
CA VAL A 17 24.00 14.38 15.63
C VAL A 17 22.59 14.94 15.77
N CYS A 18 21.60 14.05 15.77
CA CYS A 18 20.22 14.45 15.99
C CYS A 18 20.07 15.24 17.28
N GLY A 19 19.49 16.43 17.18
CA GLY A 19 19.34 17.38 18.28
C GLY A 19 20.43 18.45 18.39
N ASP A 20 21.48 18.40 17.59
CA ASP A 20 22.48 19.46 17.53
C ASP A 20 21.90 20.71 16.88
N GLU A 21 22.18 21.87 17.48
CA GLU A 21 21.80 23.17 16.95
C GLU A 21 23.00 23.85 16.31
N VAL A 22 22.81 24.36 15.09
CA VAL A 22 23.82 25.13 14.37
C VAL A 22 23.33 26.58 14.21
N LYS A 23 24.03 27.49 14.81
CA LYS A 23 23.75 28.90 14.62
C LYS A 23 24.29 29.38 13.29
N LEU A 24 23.42 29.80 12.39
CA LEU A 24 23.79 30.32 11.09
C LEU A 24 24.38 31.73 11.25
N LYS A 25 25.37 32.02 10.40
CA LYS A 25 26.02 33.34 10.35
C LYS A 25 26.00 33.86 8.92
N TYR A 26 25.75 35.15 8.78
CA TYR A 26 25.79 35.89 7.52
C TYR A 26 27.19 36.49 7.30
N TRP A 27 27.75 36.24 6.12
CA TRP A 27 29.01 36.90 5.73
C TRP A 27 28.71 38.29 5.20
N ASN A 28 29.13 39.32 5.92
CA ASN A 28 29.01 40.72 5.49
C ASN A 28 30.27 41.10 4.71
N GLU A 29 30.17 41.16 3.39
CA GLU A 29 31.30 41.48 2.51
C GLU A 29 31.88 42.89 2.75
N LYS A 30 31.01 43.86 3.13
CA LYS A 30 31.43 45.24 3.39
C LYS A 30 32.30 45.37 4.62
N GLU A 31 31.97 44.58 5.64
CA GLU A 31 32.64 44.61 6.93
C GLU A 31 33.72 43.53 7.05
N GLY A 32 33.80 42.60 6.08
CA GLY A 32 34.74 41.48 6.08
C GLY A 32 34.61 40.56 7.29
N LYS A 33 33.40 40.39 7.84
CA LYS A 33 33.17 39.58 9.04
C LYS A 33 31.85 38.79 8.98
N PHE A 34 31.78 37.76 9.80
CA PHE A 34 30.51 37.05 10.03
C PHE A 34 29.64 37.79 11.03
N GLU A 35 28.36 37.95 10.73
CA GLU A 35 27.33 38.52 11.59
C GLU A 35 26.30 37.47 11.97
N GLU A 36 25.72 37.61 13.15
CA GLU A 36 24.68 36.69 13.64
C GLU A 36 23.27 37.09 13.20
N LYS A 37 23.11 38.30 12.67
CA LYS A 37 21.85 38.79 12.13
C LYS A 37 21.92 38.87 10.63
N PHE A 38 20.95 38.24 9.99
CA PHE A 38 20.74 38.32 8.55
C PHE A 38 20.04 39.66 8.23
N PRO A 39 20.49 40.41 7.23
CA PRO A 39 19.77 41.59 6.78
C PRO A 39 18.44 41.26 6.14
N ALA A 40 17.48 42.18 6.19
CA ALA A 40 16.21 42.01 5.51
C ALA A 40 16.39 41.94 3.99
N GLY A 41 15.52 41.17 3.33
CA GLY A 41 15.49 41.05 1.86
C GLY A 41 16.56 40.13 1.26
N ILE A 42 17.19 39.28 2.06
CA ILE A 42 18.07 38.22 1.53
C ILE A 42 17.32 36.91 1.35
N THR A 43 17.78 36.12 0.43
CA THR A 43 17.31 34.76 0.24
C THR A 43 18.38 33.78 0.67
N ILE A 44 18.02 32.81 1.51
CA ILE A 44 18.91 31.74 1.93
C ILE A 44 18.62 30.52 1.06
N GLY A 45 19.61 30.13 0.26
CA GLY A 45 19.60 28.86 -0.47
C GLY A 45 20.29 27.78 0.34
N TRP A 46 19.69 26.61 0.39
CA TRP A 46 20.25 25.44 1.05
C TRP A 46 20.82 24.47 0.01
N CYS A 47 21.83 23.73 0.37
CA CYS A 47 22.32 22.66 -0.47
C CYS A 47 22.71 21.44 0.38
N LEU A 48 22.42 20.26 -0.16
CA LEU A 48 22.85 18.97 0.35
C LEU A 48 23.91 18.41 -0.61
N GLN A 49 25.07 18.06 -0.08
CA GLN A 49 26.11 17.39 -0.83
C GLN A 49 26.02 15.90 -0.56
N GLY A 50 25.41 15.15 -1.47
CA GLY A 50 25.29 13.69 -1.36
C GLY A 50 26.68 13.04 -1.32
N MET A 51 26.88 12.16 -0.33
CA MET A 51 28.16 11.48 -0.08
C MET A 51 29.39 12.44 -0.03
N GLY A 52 29.16 13.69 0.39
CA GLY A 52 30.21 14.72 0.47
C GLY A 52 31.30 14.43 1.49
N PHE A 53 31.03 13.52 2.40
CA PHE A 53 31.94 13.08 3.43
C PHE A 53 32.52 11.71 3.05
N ARG A 54 33.70 11.69 2.42
CA ARG A 54 34.42 10.43 2.16
C ARG A 54 35.36 10.14 3.33
N SER A 55 35.49 8.85 3.65
CA SER A 55 36.46 8.35 4.61
C SER A 55 37.89 8.55 4.12
N LYS A 56 38.45 9.74 4.36
CA LYS A 56 39.88 9.88 4.42
C LYS A 56 40.38 9.57 5.84
N PRO A 57 41.62 9.19 6.04
CA PRO A 57 42.21 9.17 7.35
C PRO A 57 41.94 10.50 8.08
N LEU A 58 41.58 10.45 9.36
CA LEU A 58 41.10 11.60 10.15
C LEU A 58 42.12 12.74 10.28
N ASP A 59 43.39 12.46 10.13
CA ASP A 59 44.52 13.37 10.12
C ASP A 59 44.65 14.20 8.84
N GLU A 60 43.95 13.83 7.76
CA GLU A 60 43.93 14.52 6.48
C GLU A 60 42.78 15.51 6.28
N TYR A 61 41.85 15.62 7.24
CA TYR A 61 40.72 16.57 7.14
C TYR A 61 41.08 17.94 7.69
N VAL A 62 41.05 18.92 6.81
CA VAL A 62 41.02 20.32 7.19
C VAL A 62 39.55 20.73 7.37
N GLN A 63 39.25 21.39 8.45
CA GLN A 63 37.89 21.87 8.73
C GLN A 63 37.40 22.75 7.56
N GLY A 64 36.33 22.33 6.88
CA GLY A 64 35.74 23.03 5.74
C GLY A 64 35.94 22.37 4.37
N ASP A 65 36.72 21.28 4.27
CA ASP A 65 36.87 20.56 3.01
C ASP A 65 35.63 19.73 2.70
N LEU A 66 34.84 20.20 1.75
CA LEU A 66 33.79 19.42 1.11
C LEU A 66 34.39 18.64 -0.06
N VAL A 67 34.42 17.35 0.04
CA VAL A 67 34.80 16.49 -1.10
C VAL A 67 33.64 16.46 -2.08
N GLN A 68 33.92 16.63 -3.37
CA GLN A 68 32.91 16.52 -4.42
C GLN A 68 32.34 15.09 -4.45
N GLY A 69 31.16 14.91 -3.87
CA GLY A 69 30.47 13.61 -3.77
C GLY A 69 29.60 13.31 -5.00
N MET A 70 28.54 12.53 -4.81
CA MET A 70 27.62 12.08 -5.88
C MET A 70 26.75 13.20 -6.49
N GLY A 71 26.98 14.44 -6.16
CA GLY A 71 26.30 15.63 -6.68
C GLY A 71 25.65 16.46 -5.60
N THR A 72 25.49 17.72 -5.89
CA THR A 72 24.85 18.69 -4.98
C THR A 72 23.37 18.79 -5.31
N ARG A 73 22.52 18.80 -4.29
CA ARG A 73 21.09 19.08 -4.39
C ARG A 73 20.83 20.45 -3.79
N TYR A 74 20.08 21.28 -4.50
CA TYR A 74 19.79 22.66 -4.09
C TYR A 74 18.33 22.82 -3.76
N SER A 75 18.02 23.64 -2.75
CA SER A 75 16.65 24.08 -2.49
C SER A 75 16.10 24.96 -3.62
N THR A 76 16.96 25.62 -4.37
CA THR A 76 16.59 26.38 -5.56
C THR A 76 16.46 25.42 -6.75
N THR A 77 15.25 25.11 -7.12
CA THR A 77 14.89 24.06 -8.09
C THR A 77 15.61 24.18 -9.43
N ILE A 78 15.79 25.40 -9.96
CA ILE A 78 16.43 25.62 -11.27
C ILE A 78 17.91 25.21 -11.29
N LEU A 79 18.57 25.16 -10.14
CA LEU A 79 19.96 24.74 -10.03
C LEU A 79 20.12 23.22 -10.09
N ASN A 80 19.07 22.48 -9.87
CA ASN A 80 19.08 21.02 -9.96
C ASN A 80 19.00 20.57 -11.41
N LYS A 81 19.79 19.54 -11.78
CA LYS A 81 19.66 18.90 -13.09
C LYS A 81 18.35 18.15 -13.17
N ALA A 82 17.69 18.22 -14.33
CA ALA A 82 16.58 17.33 -14.63
C ALA A 82 17.10 15.89 -14.75
N GLY A 83 16.45 14.94 -14.12
CA GLY A 83 16.77 13.52 -14.29
C GLY A 83 16.42 13.06 -15.70
N SER A 84 17.16 12.08 -16.22
CA SER A 84 16.91 11.44 -17.53
C SER A 84 15.61 10.64 -17.58
N ASP A 85 15.02 10.36 -16.42
CA ASP A 85 13.84 9.54 -16.15
C ASP A 85 12.57 10.37 -15.85
N GLY A 86 12.60 11.68 -16.10
CA GLY A 86 11.50 12.59 -15.79
C GLY A 86 11.40 12.99 -14.32
N ILE A 87 12.40 12.62 -13.52
CA ILE A 87 12.47 13.03 -12.11
C ILE A 87 12.46 14.55 -12.03
N LYS A 88 11.55 15.06 -11.22
CA LYS A 88 11.36 16.48 -10.99
C LYS A 88 12.67 17.09 -10.48
N ARG A 89 12.95 18.31 -10.90
CA ARG A 89 14.09 19.08 -10.39
C ARG A 89 13.94 19.47 -8.92
N GLN A 90 12.76 19.34 -8.36
CA GLN A 90 12.51 19.63 -6.94
C GLN A 90 13.23 18.59 -6.08
N ARG A 91 14.07 19.06 -5.19
CA ARG A 91 14.91 18.24 -4.31
C ARG A 91 14.74 18.63 -2.84
N THR A 92 13.77 19.46 -2.55
CA THR A 92 13.45 19.87 -1.19
C THR A 92 11.96 20.05 -1.02
N VAL A 93 11.49 19.80 0.20
CA VAL A 93 10.17 20.18 0.69
C VAL A 93 10.33 21.00 1.96
N SER A 94 9.42 21.95 2.16
CA SER A 94 9.35 22.74 3.39
C SER A 94 8.12 22.32 4.17
N LEU A 95 8.29 22.02 5.44
CA LEU A 95 7.19 21.66 6.33
C LEU A 95 6.78 22.90 7.15
N ARG A 96 5.47 23.08 7.28
CA ARG A 96 4.89 24.17 8.08
C ARG A 96 4.30 23.61 9.37
N ASP A 97 4.42 24.36 10.41
CA ASP A 97 3.65 24.12 11.63
C ASP A 97 2.18 24.56 11.40
N THR A 98 1.24 23.69 11.70
CA THR A 98 -0.19 23.92 11.45
C THR A 98 -0.81 25.01 12.34
N GLU A 99 -0.23 25.25 13.51
CA GLU A 99 -0.73 26.28 14.44
C GLU A 99 -0.18 27.66 14.11
N SER A 100 1.13 27.77 13.89
CA SER A 100 1.79 29.04 13.60
C SER A 100 1.81 29.39 12.11
N ASN A 101 1.53 28.42 11.23
CA ASN A 101 1.65 28.51 9.77
C ASN A 101 3.05 28.96 9.30
N GLN A 102 4.09 28.69 10.08
CA GLN A 102 5.47 29.02 9.74
C GLN A 102 6.24 27.81 9.22
N ILE A 103 7.19 28.04 8.33
CA ILE A 103 8.12 26.98 7.90
C ILE A 103 9.00 26.62 9.09
N VAL A 104 8.95 25.36 9.48
CA VAL A 104 9.68 24.84 10.66
C VAL A 104 10.73 23.80 10.31
N ALA A 105 10.62 23.16 9.15
CA ALA A 105 11.59 22.15 8.72
C ALA A 105 11.78 22.17 7.20
N ILE A 106 12.95 21.69 6.76
CA ILE A 106 13.27 21.43 5.36
C ILE A 106 13.73 19.98 5.26
N GLY A 107 13.12 19.23 4.33
CA GLY A 107 13.53 17.90 3.94
C GLY A 107 14.22 17.92 2.58
N PHE A 108 15.28 17.14 2.42
CA PHE A 108 16.01 16.95 1.17
C PHE A 108 15.88 15.56 0.63
N GLU A 109 15.87 15.48 -0.70
CA GLU A 109 15.94 14.26 -1.49
C GLU A 109 17.29 14.20 -2.22
N ASP A 110 18.12 13.20 -1.93
CA ASP A 110 19.41 13.03 -2.58
C ASP A 110 19.40 11.99 -3.72
N ASN A 111 18.36 11.16 -3.81
CA ASN A 111 18.23 10.07 -4.77
C ASN A 111 16.93 10.17 -5.60
N ILE A 112 16.20 9.07 -5.78
CA ILE A 112 15.09 8.90 -6.74
C ILE A 112 13.76 8.46 -6.11
N ASP A 113 13.73 8.12 -4.84
CA ASP A 113 12.54 7.61 -4.14
C ASP A 113 11.55 8.70 -3.74
N LEU A 114 11.98 9.97 -3.79
CA LEU A 114 11.14 11.15 -3.59
C LEU A 114 10.42 11.18 -2.23
N ASP A 115 11.03 10.60 -1.21
CA ASP A 115 10.49 10.63 0.14
C ASP A 115 10.92 11.86 0.95
N TYR A 116 11.91 12.62 0.44
CA TYR A 116 12.44 13.85 1.03
C TYR A 116 12.92 13.72 2.47
N CYS A 117 13.31 12.54 2.89
CA CYS A 117 13.77 12.26 4.25
C CYS A 117 15.26 11.89 4.36
N ASP A 118 16.04 12.04 3.29
CA ASP A 118 17.50 11.82 3.31
C ASP A 118 18.24 12.76 4.25
N ALA A 119 17.77 14.01 4.35
CA ALA A 119 18.23 14.94 5.37
C ALA A 119 17.11 15.90 5.76
N ILE A 120 16.74 15.87 7.04
CA ILE A 120 15.72 16.76 7.60
C ILE A 120 16.36 17.62 8.67
N PHE A 121 16.12 18.93 8.62
CA PHE A 121 16.52 19.83 9.67
C PHE A 121 15.45 20.88 9.97
N TYR A 122 15.35 21.24 11.24
CA TYR A 122 14.45 22.27 11.71
C TYR A 122 15.07 23.63 11.61
N ILE A 123 14.25 24.65 11.38
CA ILE A 123 14.66 26.04 11.29
C ILE A 123 13.99 26.80 12.44
N HIS A 124 14.79 27.51 13.21
CA HIS A 124 14.30 28.45 14.22
C HIS A 124 14.74 29.85 13.87
N THR A 125 13.82 30.80 13.91
CA THR A 125 14.09 32.24 13.77
C THR A 125 13.88 32.95 15.10
N SER A 126 14.75 33.90 15.43
CA SER A 126 14.62 34.69 16.65
C SER A 126 13.43 35.65 16.60
N GLU A 127 13.03 36.05 15.41
CA GLU A 127 11.92 36.99 15.18
C GLU A 127 10.74 36.20 14.57
N LYS A 128 9.56 36.40 15.11
CA LYS A 128 8.33 35.84 14.56
C LYS A 128 8.09 36.49 13.19
N ASN A 129 7.75 35.69 12.18
CA ASN A 129 7.55 36.11 10.79
C ASN A 129 8.83 36.66 10.10
N ALA A 130 10.03 36.22 10.52
CA ALA A 130 11.28 36.58 9.88
C ALA A 130 11.44 35.98 8.47
N ILE A 131 10.71 34.93 8.16
CA ILE A 131 10.69 34.30 6.85
C ILE A 131 9.50 34.83 6.06
N ASP A 132 9.78 35.40 4.88
CA ASP A 132 8.74 35.81 3.93
C ASP A 132 8.17 34.58 3.24
N GLU A 133 6.96 34.23 3.59
CA GLU A 133 6.28 33.01 3.10
C GLU A 133 5.48 33.23 1.82
N GLU A 134 5.26 34.47 1.38
CA GLU A 134 4.54 34.74 0.14
C GLU A 134 5.27 34.23 -1.10
N VAL A 135 6.59 34.06 -0.99
CA VAL A 135 7.44 33.54 -2.08
C VAL A 135 7.49 32.01 -2.12
N VAL A 136 7.04 31.35 -1.07
CA VAL A 136 6.98 29.88 -1.00
C VAL A 136 5.51 29.47 -1.18
N PRO A 137 5.07 29.08 -2.37
CA PRO A 137 3.71 28.60 -2.54
C PRO A 137 3.46 27.45 -1.58
N PRO A 138 2.29 27.39 -0.93
CA PRO A 138 1.91 26.19 -0.17
C PRO A 138 2.01 24.99 -1.12
N LEU A 139 2.44 23.86 -0.59
CA LEU A 139 2.26 22.61 -1.32
C LEU A 139 0.78 22.56 -1.73
N PRO A 140 0.45 22.21 -2.99
CA PRO A 140 -0.93 21.94 -3.33
C PRO A 140 -1.46 20.98 -2.27
N GLU A 141 -2.68 21.27 -1.77
CA GLU A 141 -3.36 20.40 -0.79
C GLU A 141 -3.08 18.97 -1.19
N ASP A 142 -2.53 18.20 -0.26
CA ASP A 142 -1.99 16.88 -0.50
C ASP A 142 -2.91 16.12 -1.46
N PRO A 143 -2.40 15.59 -2.56
CA PRO A 143 -3.12 14.50 -3.20
C PRO A 143 -3.27 13.48 -2.08
N GLU A 144 -4.52 13.20 -1.69
CA GLU A 144 -4.88 12.33 -0.56
C GLU A 144 -3.83 11.23 -0.44
N VAL A 145 -3.07 11.24 0.66
CA VAL A 145 -2.00 10.26 0.86
C VAL A 145 -2.67 8.91 0.67
N PRO A 146 -2.27 8.10 -0.31
CA PRO A 146 -2.96 6.85 -0.57
C PRO A 146 -2.99 6.05 0.73
N THR A 147 -4.18 5.80 1.21
CA THR A 147 -4.35 4.96 2.41
C THR A 147 -4.26 3.50 1.99
N ASP A 148 -4.05 2.60 2.95
CA ASP A 148 -4.14 1.16 2.69
C ASP A 148 -5.49 0.79 2.04
N GLU A 149 -6.55 1.57 2.28
CA GLU A 149 -7.88 1.40 1.66
C GLU A 149 -7.90 1.70 0.16
N ASP A 150 -6.98 2.50 -0.35
CA ASP A 150 -6.84 2.85 -1.77
C ASP A 150 -5.87 1.92 -2.50
N ASN A 151 -5.07 1.15 -1.74
CA ASN A 151 -4.06 0.26 -2.28
C ASN A 151 -4.59 -1.16 -2.52
N TYR A 152 -5.36 -1.36 -3.58
CA TYR A 152 -5.90 -2.66 -3.95
C TYR A 152 -5.70 -3.02 -5.42
N THR A 153 -5.68 -4.31 -5.68
CA THR A 153 -5.73 -4.88 -7.04
C THR A 153 -7.10 -5.49 -7.27
N THR A 154 -7.71 -5.20 -8.42
CA THR A 154 -9.01 -5.77 -8.81
C THR A 154 -8.83 -6.92 -9.80
N TYR A 155 -9.54 -8.02 -9.54
CA TYR A 155 -9.71 -9.16 -10.43
C TYR A 155 -11.20 -9.33 -10.73
N SER A 156 -11.56 -9.75 -11.95
CA SER A 156 -12.96 -10.00 -12.30
C SER A 156 -13.07 -10.97 -13.46
N GLY A 157 -14.21 -11.64 -13.55
CA GLY A 157 -14.49 -12.60 -14.61
C GLY A 157 -15.83 -13.26 -14.45
N ILE A 158 -16.04 -14.28 -15.26
CA ILE A 158 -17.21 -15.16 -15.24
C ILE A 158 -16.73 -16.58 -14.94
N LEU A 159 -17.34 -17.23 -13.97
CA LEU A 159 -17.19 -18.63 -13.64
C LEU A 159 -18.30 -19.40 -14.31
N THR A 160 -17.97 -20.50 -14.98
CA THR A 160 -18.91 -21.35 -15.68
C THR A 160 -18.66 -22.81 -15.31
N PHE A 161 -19.71 -23.57 -15.06
CA PHE A 161 -19.63 -24.95 -14.60
C PHE A 161 -20.64 -25.85 -15.32
N GLU A 162 -20.22 -27.12 -15.49
CA GLU A 162 -21.04 -28.25 -15.86
C GLU A 162 -21.33 -29.10 -14.63
N ASP A 163 -22.60 -29.26 -14.26
CA ASP A 163 -22.95 -29.89 -12.99
C ASP A 163 -22.89 -31.44 -13.04
N LEU A 164 -22.86 -32.04 -14.23
CA LEU A 164 -22.68 -33.49 -14.42
C LEU A 164 -21.21 -33.92 -14.45
N TRP A 165 -20.23 -33.00 -14.52
CA TRP A 165 -18.82 -33.38 -14.55
C TRP A 165 -18.42 -34.27 -13.33
N PRO A 166 -17.68 -35.41 -13.49
CA PRO A 166 -16.99 -35.88 -14.72
C PRO A 166 -17.85 -36.80 -15.58
N GLU A 167 -19.14 -36.97 -15.32
CA GLU A 167 -20.06 -37.72 -16.17
C GLU A 167 -20.36 -36.95 -17.46
N GLN A 168 -20.93 -37.64 -18.43
CA GLN A 168 -21.25 -37.03 -19.71
C GLN A 168 -22.43 -36.04 -19.56
N GLY A 169 -22.19 -34.77 -19.85
CA GLY A 169 -23.15 -33.69 -20.02
C GLY A 169 -23.21 -33.25 -21.48
N ASP A 170 -23.83 -32.10 -21.72
CA ASP A 170 -23.89 -31.47 -23.06
C ASP A 170 -22.69 -30.54 -23.32
N TYR A 171 -21.88 -30.28 -22.29
CA TYR A 171 -20.62 -29.52 -22.34
C TYR A 171 -20.77 -28.10 -22.86
N ASP A 172 -21.90 -27.46 -22.65
CA ASP A 172 -22.13 -26.07 -23.06
C ASP A 172 -21.73 -25.03 -21.98
N MET A 173 -21.26 -25.53 -20.83
CA MET A 173 -20.69 -24.74 -19.72
C MET A 173 -21.65 -23.67 -19.17
N ASN A 174 -22.94 -23.96 -19.15
CA ASN A 174 -23.98 -23.00 -18.76
C ASN A 174 -24.82 -23.44 -17.55
N ASP A 175 -24.58 -24.63 -16.96
CA ASP A 175 -25.39 -25.12 -15.85
C ASP A 175 -25.39 -24.20 -14.65
N VAL A 176 -24.24 -23.59 -14.35
CA VAL A 176 -24.12 -22.52 -13.36
C VAL A 176 -23.15 -21.46 -13.87
N MET A 177 -23.63 -20.22 -13.98
CA MET A 177 -22.78 -19.09 -14.35
C MET A 177 -22.82 -17.98 -13.30
N ILE A 178 -21.65 -17.56 -12.84
CA ILE A 178 -21.47 -16.59 -11.77
C ILE A 178 -20.47 -15.54 -12.21
N ARG A 179 -20.85 -14.26 -12.10
CA ARG A 179 -19.91 -13.16 -12.25
C ARG A 179 -19.19 -12.95 -10.94
N TYR A 180 -17.87 -12.80 -10.97
CA TYR A 180 -17.10 -12.45 -9.79
C TYR A 180 -16.28 -11.16 -9.98
N LYS A 181 -16.04 -10.47 -8.87
CA LYS A 181 -15.10 -9.38 -8.75
C LYS A 181 -14.43 -9.47 -7.39
N SER A 182 -13.11 -9.43 -7.37
CA SER A 182 -12.31 -9.50 -6.15
C SER A 182 -11.41 -8.28 -6.04
N LYS A 183 -11.41 -7.62 -4.89
CA LYS A 183 -10.46 -6.57 -4.52
C LYS A 183 -9.53 -7.10 -3.44
N VAL A 184 -8.24 -7.12 -3.75
CA VAL A 184 -7.20 -7.57 -2.83
C VAL A 184 -6.44 -6.35 -2.32
N TYR A 185 -6.64 -6.00 -1.07
CA TYR A 185 -6.05 -4.84 -0.40
C TYR A 185 -4.71 -5.18 0.22
N LYS A 186 -3.73 -4.30 0.03
CA LYS A 186 -2.37 -4.46 0.52
C LYS A 186 -1.95 -3.27 1.37
N SER A 187 -1.21 -3.52 2.42
CA SER A 187 -0.56 -2.45 3.14
C SER A 187 0.48 -1.76 2.26
N ILE A 188 0.47 -0.44 2.25
CA ILE A 188 1.47 0.39 1.55
C ILE A 188 2.86 0.13 2.12
N LEU A 189 2.95 -0.06 3.43
CA LEU A 189 4.22 -0.23 4.13
C LEU A 189 4.85 -1.61 3.88
N THR A 190 4.04 -2.69 3.93
CA THR A 190 4.57 -4.07 3.89
C THR A 190 4.35 -4.75 2.54
N ASN A 191 3.51 -4.19 1.68
CA ASN A 191 3.01 -4.79 0.43
C ASN A 191 2.37 -6.18 0.65
N ARG A 192 1.90 -6.47 1.86
CA ARG A 192 1.22 -7.70 2.23
C ARG A 192 -0.28 -7.49 2.27
N VAL A 193 -1.04 -8.55 2.01
CA VAL A 193 -2.51 -8.49 1.99
C VAL A 193 -3.03 -8.52 3.41
N TYR A 194 -3.94 -7.60 3.72
CA TYR A 194 -4.62 -7.53 5.02
C TYR A 194 -6.14 -7.68 4.89
N LYS A 195 -6.71 -7.43 3.70
CA LYS A 195 -8.15 -7.50 3.45
C LYS A 195 -8.44 -7.97 2.02
N ILE A 196 -9.48 -8.77 1.87
CA ILE A 196 -10.02 -9.20 0.59
C ILE A 196 -11.52 -8.87 0.58
N VAL A 197 -12.02 -8.35 -0.52
CA VAL A 197 -13.46 -8.13 -0.74
C VAL A 197 -13.87 -8.79 -2.04
N ASP A 198 -14.63 -9.86 -1.92
CA ASP A 198 -15.11 -10.65 -3.04
C ASP A 198 -16.60 -10.42 -3.28
N GLU A 199 -16.97 -10.14 -4.52
CA GLU A 199 -18.35 -10.02 -4.97
C GLU A 199 -18.67 -11.17 -5.91
N PHE A 200 -19.78 -11.87 -5.67
CA PHE A 200 -20.30 -12.94 -6.53
C PHE A 200 -21.76 -12.69 -6.87
N THR A 201 -22.08 -12.73 -8.16
CA THR A 201 -23.42 -12.53 -8.66
C THR A 201 -23.82 -13.70 -9.56
N PRO A 202 -24.65 -14.65 -9.07
CA PRO A 202 -25.24 -15.68 -9.91
C PRO A 202 -26.17 -15.04 -10.95
N PHE A 203 -26.04 -15.38 -12.22
CA PHE A 203 -26.85 -14.76 -13.26
C PHE A 203 -27.50 -15.69 -14.25
N HIS A 204 -27.03 -16.94 -14.39
CA HIS A 204 -27.61 -17.93 -15.29
C HIS A 204 -27.57 -19.33 -14.67
N ARG A 205 -28.62 -20.12 -14.90
CA ARG A 205 -28.77 -21.50 -14.52
C ARG A 205 -29.38 -22.29 -15.69
N GLY A 206 -28.58 -23.19 -16.33
CA GLY A 206 -29.00 -24.09 -17.40
C GLY A 206 -29.40 -25.48 -16.88
N GLY A 207 -28.72 -25.95 -15.82
CA GLY A 207 -28.86 -27.33 -15.33
C GLY A 207 -30.13 -27.62 -14.54
N TYR A 208 -30.45 -28.93 -14.46
CA TYR A 208 -31.56 -29.45 -13.69
C TYR A 208 -31.25 -29.69 -12.22
N LEU A 209 -30.00 -29.91 -11.87
CA LEU A 209 -29.61 -30.22 -10.51
C LEU A 209 -29.77 -29.00 -9.58
N ILE A 210 -29.84 -29.29 -8.30
CA ILE A 210 -29.85 -28.22 -7.28
C ILE A 210 -28.40 -27.93 -6.94
N ASN A 211 -27.89 -26.88 -7.55
CA ASN A 211 -26.48 -26.49 -7.41
C ASN A 211 -26.31 -25.43 -6.33
N GLY A 212 -25.39 -25.70 -5.42
CA GLY A 212 -24.82 -24.70 -4.51
C GLY A 212 -23.49 -24.15 -5.06
N PHE A 213 -23.00 -23.12 -4.41
CA PHE A 213 -21.71 -22.51 -4.76
C PHE A 213 -20.91 -22.10 -3.52
N GLY A 214 -19.62 -22.33 -3.61
CA GLY A 214 -18.64 -21.91 -2.63
C GLY A 214 -17.26 -21.74 -3.26
N TYR A 215 -16.31 -21.31 -2.44
CA TYR A 215 -14.90 -21.23 -2.87
C TYR A 215 -13.95 -21.44 -1.70
N GLN A 216 -12.74 -21.89 -1.97
CA GLN A 216 -11.70 -22.08 -0.98
C GLN A 216 -10.48 -21.22 -1.30
N LEU A 217 -9.96 -20.58 -0.27
CA LEU A 217 -8.70 -19.83 -0.30
C LEU A 217 -7.51 -20.81 -0.15
N HIS A 218 -7.27 -21.62 -1.15
CA HIS A 218 -6.43 -22.83 -1.13
C HIS A 218 -4.95 -22.58 -0.79
N ASN A 219 -4.47 -21.35 -0.84
CA ASN A 219 -3.09 -20.98 -0.49
C ASN A 219 -2.99 -20.17 0.80
N ILE A 220 -4.09 -20.06 1.56
CA ILE A 220 -4.17 -19.35 2.83
C ILE A 220 -4.47 -20.37 3.93
N ALA A 221 -3.77 -20.28 5.05
CA ALA A 221 -4.06 -21.14 6.20
C ALA A 221 -5.29 -20.63 6.98
N ASN A 222 -6.01 -21.53 7.64
CA ASN A 222 -7.15 -21.15 8.50
C ASN A 222 -6.73 -20.18 9.61
N SER A 223 -5.49 -20.30 10.13
CA SER A 223 -4.92 -19.40 11.14
C SER A 223 -4.68 -17.98 10.64
N ASP A 224 -4.59 -17.78 9.32
CA ASP A 224 -4.33 -16.48 8.72
C ASP A 224 -5.63 -15.67 8.52
N ILE A 225 -6.79 -16.27 8.78
CA ILE A 225 -8.08 -15.58 8.74
C ILE A 225 -8.41 -15.03 10.12
N SER A 226 -8.55 -13.73 10.25
CA SER A 226 -8.99 -13.09 11.50
C SER A 226 -10.50 -12.85 11.52
N ASP A 227 -11.11 -12.53 10.38
CA ASP A 227 -12.55 -12.33 10.27
C ASP A 227 -13.08 -12.63 8.87
N VAL A 228 -14.37 -13.04 8.80
CA VAL A 228 -15.15 -13.17 7.56
C VAL A 228 -16.54 -12.63 7.80
N SER A 229 -16.98 -11.70 6.97
CA SER A 229 -18.36 -11.26 6.90
C SER A 229 -18.94 -11.53 5.52
N ILE A 230 -20.21 -11.91 5.48
CA ILE A 230 -20.94 -12.25 4.25
C ILE A 230 -22.24 -11.46 4.25
N GLU A 231 -22.39 -10.60 3.27
CA GLU A 231 -23.60 -9.86 2.97
C GLU A 231 -24.24 -10.43 1.70
N GLY A 232 -25.56 -10.55 1.70
CA GLY A 232 -26.29 -11.08 0.55
C GLY A 232 -27.52 -11.88 0.96
N PRO A 233 -28.16 -12.56 0.01
CA PRO A 233 -29.32 -13.40 0.28
C PRO A 233 -29.04 -14.48 1.32
N SER A 234 -29.92 -14.64 2.28
CA SER A 234 -29.81 -15.71 3.27
C SER A 234 -30.45 -17.01 2.76
N TYR A 235 -29.91 -18.15 3.17
CA TYR A 235 -30.48 -19.47 2.91
C TYR A 235 -30.29 -20.40 4.11
N ALA A 236 -31.21 -21.36 4.29
CA ALA A 236 -31.38 -22.07 5.55
C ALA A 236 -30.29 -23.12 5.84
N SER A 237 -29.78 -23.81 4.82
CA SER A 237 -28.83 -24.92 5.00
C SER A 237 -27.38 -24.44 5.24
N LYS A 238 -27.08 -23.17 5.03
CA LYS A 238 -25.77 -22.61 5.31
C LYS A 238 -25.27 -22.91 6.73
N SER A 239 -26.14 -22.81 7.71
CA SER A 239 -25.79 -23.07 9.11
C SER A 239 -25.39 -24.51 9.41
N GLN A 240 -25.78 -25.47 8.55
CA GLN A 240 -25.44 -26.88 8.71
C GLN A 240 -23.95 -27.16 8.41
N TYR A 241 -23.43 -26.57 7.34
CA TYR A 241 -22.05 -26.79 6.90
C TYR A 241 -21.07 -25.76 7.47
N MET A 242 -21.57 -24.60 7.73
CA MET A 242 -20.81 -23.43 8.13
C MET A 242 -21.41 -22.80 9.38
N PRO A 243 -21.35 -23.48 10.53
CA PRO A 243 -21.85 -22.91 11.80
C PRO A 243 -21.07 -21.66 12.23
N GLY A 244 -19.87 -21.49 11.70
CA GLY A 244 -19.03 -20.31 11.86
C GLY A 244 -18.92 -19.51 10.56
N LYS A 245 -17.76 -18.86 10.39
CA LYS A 245 -17.47 -17.99 9.23
C LYS A 245 -16.97 -18.77 8.02
N THR A 246 -16.41 -19.96 8.25
CA THR A 246 -15.88 -20.89 7.24
C THR A 246 -16.40 -22.30 7.50
N GLU A 247 -16.36 -23.13 6.49
CA GLU A 247 -16.76 -24.53 6.61
C GLU A 247 -15.81 -25.31 7.53
N THR A 248 -16.40 -26.06 8.48
CA THR A 248 -15.63 -26.83 9.46
C THR A 248 -14.95 -28.06 8.83
N GLY A 249 -13.77 -28.40 9.31
CA GLY A 249 -13.06 -29.61 8.90
C GLY A 249 -12.30 -29.52 7.57
N GLN A 250 -12.29 -28.34 6.93
CA GLN A 250 -11.50 -28.10 5.74
C GLN A 250 -10.05 -27.71 6.08
N SER A 251 -9.11 -28.14 5.24
CA SER A 251 -7.68 -27.82 5.39
C SER A 251 -7.37 -26.34 5.17
N HIS A 252 -8.20 -25.64 4.38
CA HIS A 252 -8.08 -24.24 4.06
C HIS A 252 -9.43 -23.53 4.23
N PRO A 253 -9.45 -22.20 4.40
CA PRO A 253 -10.68 -21.44 4.55
C PRO A 253 -11.62 -21.67 3.35
N THR A 254 -12.76 -22.26 3.61
CA THR A 254 -13.78 -22.59 2.62
C THR A 254 -15.07 -21.87 2.98
N ILE A 255 -15.62 -21.13 2.03
CA ILE A 255 -16.78 -20.27 2.23
C ILE A 255 -17.90 -20.73 1.27
N LEU A 256 -19.06 -21.07 1.83
CA LEU A 256 -20.24 -21.42 1.06
C LEU A 256 -21.18 -20.22 0.98
N LEU A 257 -21.65 -19.88 -0.21
CA LEU A 257 -22.52 -18.72 -0.41
C LEU A 257 -24.00 -19.11 -0.48
N PHE A 258 -24.31 -20.14 -1.23
CA PHE A 258 -25.67 -20.70 -1.33
C PHE A 258 -25.61 -22.19 -1.68
N ASP A 259 -26.72 -22.91 -1.44
CA ASP A 259 -26.88 -24.33 -1.71
C ASP A 259 -27.89 -24.62 -2.83
N ASN A 260 -28.61 -23.61 -3.30
CA ASN A 260 -29.67 -23.77 -4.27
C ASN A 260 -29.72 -22.56 -5.22
N MET A 261 -29.21 -22.73 -6.43
CA MET A 261 -29.22 -21.70 -7.47
C MET A 261 -30.62 -21.23 -7.86
N ARG A 262 -31.67 -22.09 -7.67
CA ARG A 262 -33.07 -21.77 -8.03
C ARG A 262 -33.65 -20.60 -7.21
N ILE A 263 -33.09 -20.28 -6.04
CA ILE A 263 -33.54 -19.14 -5.24
C ILE A 263 -33.40 -17.80 -5.94
N PHE A 264 -32.61 -17.75 -7.02
CA PHE A 264 -32.36 -16.54 -7.79
C PHE A 264 -33.26 -16.41 -9.02
N ASP A 265 -34.07 -17.43 -9.34
CA ASP A 265 -34.97 -17.37 -10.49
C ASP A 265 -35.95 -16.19 -10.35
N GLY A 266 -36.01 -15.34 -11.39
CA GLY A 266 -36.90 -14.17 -11.41
C GLY A 266 -36.47 -12.99 -10.54
N LYS A 267 -35.33 -13.07 -9.86
CA LYS A 267 -34.80 -11.93 -9.07
C LYS A 267 -33.97 -10.97 -9.91
N GLU A 268 -33.99 -9.71 -9.50
CA GLU A 268 -33.10 -8.69 -10.06
C GLU A 268 -31.63 -8.96 -9.68
N GLU A 269 -30.68 -8.46 -10.45
CA GLU A 269 -29.26 -8.73 -10.26
C GLU A 269 -28.76 -8.25 -8.89
N ALA A 270 -29.23 -7.09 -8.42
CA ALA A 270 -28.87 -6.56 -7.11
C ALA A 270 -29.26 -7.49 -5.93
N ASP A 271 -30.40 -8.22 -6.08
CA ASP A 271 -30.90 -9.14 -5.06
C ASP A 271 -30.21 -10.51 -5.08
N LYS A 272 -29.28 -10.72 -6.02
CA LYS A 272 -28.50 -11.96 -6.16
C LYS A 272 -27.07 -11.83 -5.68
N LYS A 273 -26.61 -10.62 -5.43
CA LYS A 273 -25.21 -10.31 -5.14
C LYS A 273 -24.84 -10.71 -3.71
N TYR A 274 -23.71 -11.40 -3.60
CA TYR A 274 -22.99 -11.61 -2.34
C TYR A 274 -21.76 -10.74 -2.30
N THR A 275 -21.48 -10.16 -1.13
CA THR A 275 -20.22 -9.49 -0.81
C THR A 275 -19.59 -10.21 0.37
N VAL A 276 -18.38 -10.70 0.20
CA VAL A 276 -17.62 -11.39 1.24
C VAL A 276 -16.40 -10.55 1.57
N THR A 277 -16.34 -10.07 2.81
CA THR A 277 -15.17 -9.36 3.32
C THR A 277 -14.38 -10.28 4.22
N ILE A 278 -13.10 -10.46 3.92
CA ILE A 278 -12.19 -11.35 4.62
C ILE A 278 -11.03 -10.51 5.16
N GLN A 279 -10.84 -10.54 6.46
CA GLN A 279 -9.67 -9.95 7.13
C GLN A 279 -8.61 -11.03 7.28
N VAL A 280 -7.40 -10.76 6.80
CA VAL A 280 -6.28 -11.71 6.86
C VAL A 280 -5.10 -11.13 7.64
N ASN A 281 -4.32 -12.00 8.27
CA ASN A 281 -3.18 -11.64 9.08
C ASN A 281 -1.91 -11.58 8.21
N ASP A 282 -1.71 -10.47 7.52
CA ASP A 282 -0.45 -10.13 6.84
C ASP A 282 0.05 -11.22 5.87
N VAL A 283 -0.81 -11.62 4.94
CA VAL A 283 -0.56 -12.71 3.98
C VAL A 283 0.23 -12.23 2.76
N SER A 284 1.15 -13.05 2.25
CA SER A 284 1.84 -12.75 1.00
C SER A 284 0.87 -12.62 -0.19
N SER A 285 1.01 -11.57 -0.98
CA SER A 285 0.17 -11.35 -2.17
C SER A 285 0.29 -12.48 -3.21
N LYS A 286 1.38 -13.24 -3.18
CA LYS A 286 1.58 -14.41 -4.05
C LYS A 286 0.63 -15.57 -3.73
N ASN A 287 0.09 -15.58 -2.52
CA ASN A 287 -0.85 -16.62 -2.05
C ASN A 287 -2.32 -16.23 -2.30
N VAL A 288 -2.57 -14.99 -2.71
CA VAL A 288 -3.92 -14.43 -2.87
C VAL A 288 -4.17 -14.16 -4.35
N LEU A 289 -4.62 -15.20 -5.06
CA LEU A 289 -4.82 -15.16 -6.50
C LEU A 289 -6.28 -15.53 -6.85
N PRO A 290 -7.20 -14.53 -6.97
CA PRO A 290 -8.56 -14.75 -7.43
C PRO A 290 -8.61 -15.38 -8.85
N PRO A 291 -9.59 -16.22 -9.15
CA PRO A 291 -10.79 -16.53 -8.35
C PRO A 291 -10.60 -17.59 -7.25
N TYR A 292 -9.39 -17.91 -6.84
CA TYR A 292 -9.07 -18.95 -5.85
C TYR A 292 -9.41 -20.35 -6.35
N ASN A 293 -10.09 -21.18 -5.55
CA ASN A 293 -10.66 -22.45 -5.96
C ASN A 293 -12.19 -22.42 -5.78
N PRO A 294 -12.94 -21.82 -6.72
CA PRO A 294 -14.39 -21.81 -6.69
C PRO A 294 -14.93 -23.17 -7.15
N PHE A 295 -16.07 -23.55 -6.62
CA PHE A 295 -16.72 -24.81 -6.95
C PHE A 295 -18.23 -24.71 -6.83
N ILE A 296 -18.92 -25.53 -7.60
CA ILE A 296 -20.33 -25.85 -7.38
C ILE A 296 -20.43 -27.21 -6.68
N PHE A 297 -21.54 -27.41 -5.99
CA PHE A 297 -21.83 -28.70 -5.36
C PHE A 297 -23.30 -29.03 -5.48
N VAL A 298 -23.60 -30.34 -5.59
CA VAL A 298 -24.98 -30.84 -5.61
C VAL A 298 -25.33 -31.29 -4.20
N GLU A 299 -26.37 -30.68 -3.59
CA GLU A 299 -26.85 -31.15 -2.31
C GLU A 299 -27.67 -32.42 -2.45
N SER A 300 -27.30 -33.48 -1.75
CA SER A 300 -28.04 -34.73 -1.67
C SER A 300 -28.17 -35.21 -0.23
N ASP A 301 -29.39 -35.51 0.21
CA ASP A 301 -29.70 -36.16 1.50
C ASP A 301 -28.98 -35.54 2.72
N LYS A 302 -28.96 -34.23 2.82
CA LYS A 302 -28.32 -33.47 3.90
C LYS A 302 -26.78 -33.52 3.92
N THR A 303 -26.18 -34.02 2.87
CA THR A 303 -24.73 -33.95 2.67
C THR A 303 -24.41 -33.00 1.55
N ARG A 304 -23.31 -32.29 1.66
CA ARG A 304 -22.73 -31.54 0.56
C ARG A 304 -22.14 -32.56 -0.42
N GLY A 305 -22.88 -32.92 -1.43
CA GLY A 305 -22.56 -34.03 -2.33
C GLY A 305 -21.41 -33.78 -3.29
N ARG A 306 -21.58 -34.21 -4.55
CA ARG A 306 -20.56 -34.08 -5.58
C ARG A 306 -20.15 -32.60 -5.80
N GLU A 307 -18.85 -32.36 -5.87
CA GLU A 307 -18.23 -31.07 -6.16
C GLU A 307 -17.69 -31.03 -7.58
N VAL A 308 -17.85 -29.89 -8.25
CA VAL A 308 -17.21 -29.59 -9.53
C VAL A 308 -16.38 -28.31 -9.36
N HIS A 309 -15.08 -28.43 -9.55
CA HIS A 309 -14.09 -27.39 -9.41
C HIS A 309 -13.61 -26.88 -10.76
N LEU A 310 -12.96 -25.73 -10.80
CA LEU A 310 -12.25 -25.29 -12.00
C LEU A 310 -11.12 -26.23 -12.34
N VAL A 311 -10.74 -26.25 -13.60
CA VAL A 311 -9.63 -27.08 -14.11
C VAL A 311 -8.37 -26.87 -13.27
N LYS A 312 -7.72 -27.97 -12.90
CA LYS A 312 -6.52 -28.06 -12.02
C LYS A 312 -6.78 -27.98 -10.51
N TYR A 313 -8.02 -27.86 -10.07
CA TYR A 313 -8.36 -27.91 -8.66
C TYR A 313 -9.11 -29.20 -8.36
N PRO A 314 -8.57 -30.08 -7.50
CA PRO A 314 -9.28 -31.31 -7.12
C PRO A 314 -10.44 -31.00 -6.16
N PRO A 315 -11.49 -31.84 -6.16
CA PRO A 315 -12.52 -31.79 -5.13
C PRO A 315 -11.93 -32.03 -3.75
N TYR A 316 -12.59 -31.49 -2.71
CA TYR A 316 -12.17 -31.68 -1.31
C TYR A 316 -12.81 -32.90 -0.65
N ARG A 317 -13.80 -33.50 -1.32
CA ARG A 317 -14.57 -34.64 -0.83
C ARG A 317 -14.72 -35.73 -1.93
#